data_72a1f79814125182744984de5d41ea66
#
_entry.id   72a1f79814125182744984de5d41ea66
#
_cell.length_a   1.000
_cell.length_b   1.000
_cell.length_c   1.000
_cell.angle_alpha   90.00
_cell.angle_beta   90.00
_cell.angle_gamma   90.00
#
_symmetry.space_group_name_H-M   'P 1'
#
loop_
_entity.id
_entity.type
_entity.pdbx_description
1 polymer ?
#
loop_
_entity_poly.entity_id
_entity_poly.type
_entity_poly.pdbx_seq_one_letter_code
_entity_poly.pdbx_strand_id
1 'polypeptide(L)'
;PYNVTVSYLHYLHADEASYSQACTQVLGEECDAVLLAPNFREETLKLTSALEQKGTPYAFIDFNIEQTHALCYIGQDSRMSGYIAAKILMQHFKQGQELALFLNNQKQSPAEIQMQRRLEGFMQYLTEKHVGLTVHDVLLDKKDADANRRTLDRFFDQCPQAVLGVVFNSREL
;
A
#
# COMPACT_ATOMS: atom_id res chain seq x y z
N PRO A 1 29.54 20.40 -4.89
CA PRO A 1 28.47 20.14 -3.93
C PRO A 1 27.35 21.15 -4.16
N TYR A 2 26.10 20.67 -4.20
CA TYR A 2 24.93 21.55 -4.28
C TYR A 2 24.59 21.98 -2.84
N ASN A 3 24.32 23.27 -2.63
CA ASN A 3 23.73 23.74 -1.36
C ASN A 3 22.23 23.52 -1.44
N VAL A 4 21.73 22.57 -0.67
CA VAL A 4 20.31 22.24 -0.56
C VAL A 4 19.86 22.52 0.86
N THR A 5 18.84 23.34 1.01
CA THR A 5 18.13 23.52 2.30
C THR A 5 16.85 22.70 2.21
N VAL A 6 16.57 21.91 3.24
CA VAL A 6 15.37 21.06 3.30
C VAL A 6 14.51 21.48 4.48
N SER A 7 13.25 21.82 4.19
CA SER A 7 12.21 22.04 5.20
C SER A 7 11.32 20.81 5.28
N TYR A 8 10.92 20.41 6.49
CA TYR A 8 10.06 19.25 6.72
C TYR A 8 8.72 19.70 7.25
N LEU A 9 7.65 19.32 6.56
CA LEU A 9 6.28 19.48 7.03
C LEU A 9 5.74 18.11 7.43
N HIS A 10 5.23 18.02 8.64
CA HIS A 10 4.71 16.78 9.21
C HIS A 10 3.20 16.81 9.28
N TYR A 11 2.58 15.65 9.09
CA TYR A 11 1.16 15.45 9.27
C TYR A 11 0.88 14.15 10.03
N LEU A 12 -0.29 14.04 10.64
CA LEU A 12 -0.74 12.82 11.29
C LEU A 12 -1.29 11.85 10.25
N HIS A 13 -0.76 10.63 10.20
CA HIS A 13 -1.00 9.65 9.14
C HIS A 13 -2.49 9.31 8.91
N ALA A 14 -3.29 9.23 9.98
CA ALA A 14 -4.72 8.90 9.88
C ALA A 14 -5.64 10.13 9.90
N ASP A 15 -5.11 11.34 9.81
CA ASP A 15 -5.84 12.61 9.93
C ASP A 15 -5.78 13.41 8.64
N GLU A 16 -6.89 13.38 7.89
CA GLU A 16 -7.04 14.11 6.63
C GLU A 16 -6.94 15.64 6.81
N ALA A 17 -7.46 16.16 7.93
CA ALA A 17 -7.39 17.59 8.21
C ALA A 17 -5.94 18.04 8.45
N SER A 18 -5.16 17.24 9.19
CA SER A 18 -3.73 17.47 9.38
C SER A 18 -2.96 17.43 8.06
N TYR A 19 -3.28 16.48 7.17
CA TYR A 19 -2.67 16.39 5.85
C TYR A 19 -3.04 17.57 4.97
N SER A 20 -4.30 17.98 4.92
CA SER A 20 -4.78 19.12 4.16
C SER A 20 -4.13 20.44 4.62
N GLN A 21 -3.93 20.59 5.94
CA GLN A 21 -3.20 21.73 6.51
C GLN A 21 -1.75 21.75 6.04
N ALA A 22 -1.05 20.61 6.06
CA ALA A 22 0.32 20.51 5.54
C ALA A 22 0.39 20.84 4.05
N CYS A 23 -0.57 20.36 3.23
CA CYS A 23 -0.68 20.72 1.81
C CYS A 23 -0.83 22.23 1.60
N THR A 24 -1.67 22.89 2.41
CA THR A 24 -1.87 24.34 2.37
C THR A 24 -0.61 25.09 2.72
N GLN A 25 0.13 24.63 3.72
CA GLN A 25 1.40 25.21 4.14
C GLN A 25 2.45 25.11 3.03
N VAL A 26 2.59 23.95 2.36
CA VAL A 26 3.48 23.77 1.20
C VAL A 26 3.19 24.83 0.12
N LEU A 27 1.93 25.09 -0.17
CA LEU A 27 1.54 26.08 -1.17
C LEU A 27 1.83 27.53 -0.76
N GLY A 28 1.95 27.80 0.53
CA GLY A 28 2.32 29.10 1.08
C GLY A 28 3.82 29.37 1.15
N GLU A 29 4.65 28.32 1.06
CA GLU A 29 6.11 28.44 1.11
C GLU A 29 6.71 28.63 -0.30
N GLU A 30 7.82 29.38 -0.39
CA GLU A 30 8.64 29.42 -1.60
C GLU A 30 9.65 28.28 -1.56
N CYS A 31 9.58 27.40 -2.54
CA CYS A 31 10.49 26.27 -2.68
C CYS A 31 10.74 25.94 -4.15
N ASP A 32 11.95 25.45 -4.44
CA ASP A 32 12.36 25.08 -5.80
C ASP A 32 11.79 23.72 -6.23
N ALA A 33 11.49 22.84 -5.29
CA ALA A 33 10.90 21.51 -5.53
C ALA A 33 10.24 20.95 -4.27
N VAL A 34 9.31 20.01 -4.46
CA VAL A 34 8.60 19.34 -3.35
C VAL A 34 8.76 17.84 -3.45
N LEU A 35 9.15 17.20 -2.33
CA LEU A 35 9.12 15.76 -2.18
C LEU A 35 7.91 15.37 -1.33
N LEU A 36 6.96 14.65 -1.92
CA LEU A 36 5.66 14.34 -1.34
C LEU A 36 5.59 12.87 -0.91
N ALA A 37 5.20 12.62 0.34
CA ALA A 37 4.74 11.31 0.82
C ALA A 37 3.20 11.34 0.86
N PRO A 38 2.49 10.98 -0.22
CA PRO A 38 1.05 11.16 -0.32
C PRO A 38 0.31 10.18 0.58
N ASN A 39 -0.74 10.65 1.28
CA ASN A 39 -1.57 9.81 2.14
C ASN A 39 -3.05 9.82 1.73
N PHE A 40 -3.60 11.00 1.41
CA PHE A 40 -4.97 11.16 0.95
C PHE A 40 -4.98 11.56 -0.52
N ARG A 41 -5.57 10.70 -1.36
CA ARG A 41 -5.49 10.84 -2.82
C ARG A 41 -6.06 12.17 -3.31
N GLU A 42 -7.24 12.56 -2.85
CA GLU A 42 -7.92 13.76 -3.33
C GLU A 42 -7.16 15.02 -2.95
N GLU A 43 -6.71 15.13 -1.70
CA GLU A 43 -5.91 16.26 -1.23
C GLU A 43 -4.56 16.32 -1.95
N THR A 44 -3.95 15.17 -2.21
CA THR A 44 -2.70 15.13 -3.00
C THR A 44 -2.92 15.61 -4.43
N LEU A 45 -4.01 15.25 -5.09
CA LEU A 45 -4.31 15.71 -6.45
C LEU A 45 -4.56 17.23 -6.50
N LYS A 46 -5.21 17.81 -5.48
CA LYS A 46 -5.35 19.25 -5.35
C LYS A 46 -4.00 19.95 -5.21
N LEU A 47 -3.15 19.43 -4.32
CA LEU A 47 -1.80 19.96 -4.10
C LEU A 47 -0.96 19.90 -5.38
N THR A 48 -0.89 18.74 -6.04
CA THR A 48 -0.08 18.55 -7.25
C THR A 48 -0.56 19.44 -8.39
N SER A 49 -1.88 19.59 -8.58
CA SER A 49 -2.45 20.51 -9.56
C SER A 49 -2.04 21.97 -9.30
N ALA A 50 -2.03 22.38 -8.03
CA ALA A 50 -1.60 23.74 -7.66
C ALA A 50 -0.09 23.94 -7.85
N LEU A 51 0.74 22.93 -7.55
CA LEU A 51 2.19 22.96 -7.81
C LEU A 51 2.47 23.06 -9.32
N GLU A 52 1.75 22.31 -10.14
CA GLU A 52 1.85 22.35 -11.59
C GLU A 52 1.50 23.76 -12.15
N GLN A 53 0.45 24.38 -11.62
CA GLN A 53 0.07 25.75 -12.00
C GLN A 53 1.13 26.78 -11.60
N LYS A 54 1.85 26.55 -10.48
CA LYS A 54 2.97 27.39 -10.05
C LYS A 54 4.27 27.10 -10.82
N GLY A 55 4.34 26.00 -11.56
CA GLY A 55 5.56 25.52 -12.18
C GLY A 55 6.57 24.92 -11.20
N THR A 56 6.15 24.57 -9.99
CA THR A 56 6.99 23.94 -8.97
C THR A 56 7.06 22.43 -9.20
N PRO A 57 8.24 21.87 -9.53
CA PRO A 57 8.40 20.44 -9.74
C PRO A 57 8.22 19.66 -8.43
N TYR A 58 7.72 18.43 -8.55
CA TYR A 58 7.57 17.56 -7.40
C TYR A 58 7.87 16.09 -7.75
N ALA A 59 8.18 15.31 -6.72
CA ALA A 59 8.37 13.88 -6.81
C ALA A 59 7.63 13.18 -5.66
N PHE A 60 7.26 11.92 -5.87
CA PHE A 60 6.66 11.10 -4.82
C PHE A 60 7.67 10.20 -4.13
N ILE A 61 7.48 10.01 -2.83
CA ILE A 61 8.18 9.03 -2.02
C ILE A 61 7.19 8.12 -1.30
N ASP A 62 7.55 6.85 -1.15
CA ASP A 62 6.78 5.79 -0.48
C ASP A 62 5.50 5.38 -1.23
N PHE A 63 4.62 6.30 -1.56
CA PHE A 63 3.41 6.05 -2.35
C PHE A 63 3.42 6.83 -3.66
N ASN A 64 2.83 6.23 -4.70
CA ASN A 64 2.66 6.87 -6.00
C ASN A 64 1.19 7.18 -6.25
N ILE A 65 0.91 8.37 -6.79
CA ILE A 65 -0.41 8.74 -7.30
C ILE A 65 -0.33 8.80 -8.82
N GLU A 66 -1.02 7.90 -9.48
CA GLU A 66 -1.11 7.88 -10.95
C GLU A 66 -1.88 9.09 -11.49
N GLN A 67 -1.67 9.40 -12.76
CA GLN A 67 -2.32 10.51 -13.48
C GLN A 67 -1.87 11.89 -12.95
N THR A 68 -0.62 12.00 -12.51
CA THR A 68 0.03 13.26 -12.13
C THR A 68 1.29 13.47 -12.96
N HIS A 69 1.85 14.70 -12.98
CA HIS A 69 3.09 15.03 -13.69
C HIS A 69 4.30 15.04 -12.74
N ALA A 70 4.34 14.14 -11.76
CA ALA A 70 5.49 13.98 -10.89
C ALA A 70 6.75 13.66 -11.70
N LEU A 71 7.89 14.27 -11.34
CA LEU A 71 9.18 14.01 -12.00
C LEU A 71 9.59 12.54 -11.88
N CYS A 72 9.36 11.95 -10.72
CA CYS A 72 9.62 10.54 -10.46
C CYS A 72 8.87 10.06 -9.21
N TYR A 73 8.89 8.76 -9.04
CA TYR A 73 8.48 8.08 -7.81
C TYR A 73 9.69 7.34 -7.23
N ILE A 74 9.91 7.51 -5.95
CA ILE A 74 10.98 6.86 -5.18
C ILE A 74 10.32 5.96 -4.15
N GLY A 75 10.33 4.67 -4.38
CA GLY A 75 9.69 3.71 -3.50
C GLY A 75 9.83 2.27 -3.96
N GLN A 76 9.11 1.38 -3.29
CA GLN A 76 9.15 -0.05 -3.59
C GLN A 76 8.27 -0.38 -4.81
N ASP A 77 8.78 -1.24 -5.70
CA ASP A 77 7.91 -1.91 -6.67
C ASP A 77 7.01 -2.94 -5.94
N SER A 78 5.80 -2.51 -5.68
CA SER A 78 4.82 -3.30 -4.92
C SER A 78 4.45 -4.61 -5.63
N ARG A 79 4.33 -4.60 -6.97
CA ARG A 79 4.00 -5.80 -7.74
C ARG A 79 5.13 -6.81 -7.68
N MET A 80 6.37 -6.38 -7.89
CA MET A 80 7.55 -7.23 -7.76
C MET A 80 7.72 -7.75 -6.33
N SER A 81 7.43 -6.92 -5.33
CA SER A 81 7.43 -7.34 -3.92
C SER A 81 6.46 -8.49 -3.66
N GLY A 82 5.24 -8.43 -4.19
CA GLY A 82 4.27 -9.52 -4.11
C GLY A 82 4.72 -10.78 -4.82
N TYR A 83 5.28 -10.64 -6.02
CA TYR A 83 5.85 -11.76 -6.80
C TYR A 83 6.95 -12.49 -6.03
N ILE A 84 7.87 -11.74 -5.42
CA ILE A 84 8.95 -12.29 -4.59
C ILE A 84 8.39 -12.97 -3.33
N ALA A 85 7.38 -12.38 -2.69
CA ALA A 85 6.72 -12.99 -1.52
C ALA A 85 6.12 -14.36 -1.86
N ALA A 86 5.42 -14.49 -3.00
CA ALA A 86 4.93 -15.78 -3.47
C ALA A 86 6.06 -16.77 -3.72
N LYS A 87 7.14 -16.34 -4.39
CA LYS A 87 8.31 -17.17 -4.66
C LYS A 87 8.94 -17.73 -3.39
N ILE A 88 9.06 -16.90 -2.35
CA ILE A 88 9.62 -17.34 -1.06
C ILE A 88 8.67 -18.30 -0.36
N LEU A 89 7.38 -17.98 -0.31
CA LEU A 89 6.37 -18.81 0.35
C LEU A 89 6.30 -20.20 -0.29
N MET A 90 6.35 -20.27 -1.60
CA MET A 90 6.27 -21.53 -2.34
C MET A 90 7.48 -22.45 -2.12
N GLN A 91 8.60 -21.99 -1.58
CA GLN A 91 9.70 -22.86 -1.13
C GLN A 91 9.31 -23.73 0.07
N HIS A 92 8.29 -23.31 0.82
CA HIS A 92 7.78 -24.02 1.99
C HIS A 92 6.47 -24.78 1.71
N PHE A 93 5.90 -24.62 0.52
CA PHE A 93 4.66 -25.27 0.12
C PHE A 93 4.84 -26.78 0.00
N LYS A 94 3.89 -27.54 0.56
CA LYS A 94 3.79 -29.00 0.42
C LYS A 94 2.49 -29.37 -0.28
N GLN A 95 2.53 -30.44 -1.04
CA GLN A 95 1.35 -30.93 -1.74
C GLN A 95 0.19 -31.20 -0.76
N GLY A 96 -1.00 -30.74 -1.09
CA GLY A 96 -2.21 -30.88 -0.27
C GLY A 96 -2.39 -29.77 0.76
N GLN A 97 -1.48 -28.80 0.84
CA GLN A 97 -1.68 -27.59 1.64
C GLN A 97 -2.52 -26.56 0.90
N GLU A 98 -3.21 -25.73 1.65
CA GLU A 98 -4.00 -24.60 1.14
C GLU A 98 -3.45 -23.30 1.69
N LEU A 99 -3.72 -22.18 1.00
CA LEU A 99 -3.23 -20.86 1.31
C LEU A 99 -4.36 -19.94 1.77
N ALA A 100 -4.19 -19.28 2.90
CA ALA A 100 -5.03 -18.17 3.34
C ALA A 100 -4.39 -16.82 2.98
N LEU A 101 -5.14 -15.97 2.29
CA LEU A 101 -4.80 -14.57 2.06
C LEU A 101 -5.61 -13.70 3.02
N PHE A 102 -4.94 -13.10 4.00
CA PHE A 102 -5.56 -12.18 4.95
C PHE A 102 -5.56 -10.78 4.36
N LEU A 103 -6.73 -10.28 4.00
CA LEU A 103 -6.95 -9.04 3.29
C LEU A 103 -7.73 -8.06 4.15
N ASN A 104 -7.43 -6.78 4.01
CA ASN A 104 -8.21 -5.74 4.68
C ASN A 104 -9.46 -5.36 3.88
N ASN A 105 -10.54 -5.12 4.60
CA ASN A 105 -11.81 -4.66 4.04
C ASN A 105 -11.88 -3.12 3.96
N GLN A 106 -10.82 -2.44 3.46
CA GLN A 106 -10.83 -0.97 3.31
C GLN A 106 -10.69 -0.55 1.85
N LYS A 107 -11.25 0.61 1.50
CA LYS A 107 -11.34 1.11 0.13
C LYS A 107 -10.50 2.38 -0.07
N GLN A 108 -9.63 2.36 -1.11
CA GLN A 108 -9.13 3.52 -1.85
C GLN A 108 -8.12 4.49 -1.18
N SER A 109 -7.28 4.04 -0.27
CA SER A 109 -6.08 4.81 0.11
C SER A 109 -4.88 4.46 -0.81
N PRO A 110 -3.84 5.32 -0.93
CA PRO A 110 -2.60 4.97 -1.62
C PRO A 110 -1.96 3.68 -1.12
N ALA A 111 -2.08 3.39 0.19
CA ALA A 111 -1.63 2.14 0.80
C ALA A 111 -2.38 0.92 0.25
N GLU A 112 -3.67 1.05 -0.02
CA GLU A 112 -4.48 -0.04 -0.58
C GLU A 112 -4.13 -0.33 -2.03
N ILE A 113 -3.82 0.69 -2.82
CA ILE A 113 -3.32 0.51 -4.19
C ILE A 113 -2.02 -0.29 -4.17
N GLN A 114 -1.11 -0.01 -3.25
CA GLN A 114 0.12 -0.80 -3.10
C GLN A 114 -0.17 -2.25 -2.68
N MET A 115 -1.14 -2.46 -1.76
CA MET A 115 -1.56 -3.80 -1.36
C MET A 115 -2.15 -4.58 -2.52
N GLN A 116 -3.03 -3.95 -3.30
CA GLN A 116 -3.60 -4.55 -4.48
C GLN A 116 -2.52 -4.96 -5.49
N ARG A 117 -1.53 -4.12 -5.74
CA ARG A 117 -0.40 -4.44 -6.62
C ARG A 117 0.46 -5.60 -6.09
N ARG A 118 0.67 -5.66 -4.76
CA ARG A 118 1.35 -6.81 -4.13
C ARG A 118 0.56 -8.10 -4.35
N LEU A 119 -0.75 -8.06 -4.15
CA LEU A 119 -1.62 -9.21 -4.40
C LEU A 119 -1.58 -9.63 -5.87
N GLU A 120 -1.64 -8.69 -6.81
CA GLU A 120 -1.51 -8.97 -8.24
C GLU A 120 -0.18 -9.65 -8.58
N GLY A 121 0.94 -9.16 -8.06
CA GLY A 121 2.24 -9.77 -8.26
C GLY A 121 2.34 -11.16 -7.64
N PHE A 122 1.76 -11.35 -6.46
CA PHE A 122 1.67 -12.64 -5.79
C PHE A 122 0.90 -13.66 -6.63
N MET A 123 -0.30 -13.32 -7.07
CA MET A 123 -1.14 -14.18 -7.91
C MET A 123 -0.52 -14.44 -9.28
N GLN A 124 0.20 -13.45 -9.84
CA GLN A 124 0.95 -13.62 -11.08
C GLN A 124 1.98 -14.75 -10.96
N TYR A 125 2.77 -14.78 -9.88
CA TYR A 125 3.74 -15.86 -9.66
C TYR A 125 3.07 -17.24 -9.60
N LEU A 126 1.97 -17.37 -8.85
CA LEU A 126 1.24 -18.63 -8.74
C LEU A 126 0.73 -19.10 -10.09
N THR A 127 0.21 -18.19 -10.90
CA THR A 127 -0.30 -18.49 -12.25
C THR A 127 0.83 -18.89 -13.20
N GLU A 128 1.91 -18.14 -13.26
CA GLU A 128 3.05 -18.41 -14.15
C GLU A 128 3.77 -19.71 -13.82
N LYS A 129 3.78 -20.10 -12.56
CA LYS A 129 4.40 -21.36 -12.11
C LYS A 129 3.43 -22.53 -12.06
N HIS A 130 2.19 -22.32 -12.52
CA HIS A 130 1.14 -23.35 -12.51
C HIS A 130 0.98 -24.01 -11.15
N VAL A 131 1.08 -23.22 -10.08
CA VAL A 131 0.93 -23.74 -8.71
C VAL A 131 -0.54 -24.03 -8.47
N GLY A 132 -0.92 -25.31 -8.58
CA GLY A 132 -2.27 -25.79 -8.30
C GLY A 132 -2.52 -25.87 -6.80
N LEU A 133 -2.73 -24.72 -6.13
CA LEU A 133 -3.14 -24.69 -4.75
C LEU A 133 -4.49 -23.99 -4.60
N THR A 134 -5.24 -24.38 -3.58
CA THR A 134 -6.46 -23.70 -3.19
C THR A 134 -6.08 -22.44 -2.39
N VAL A 135 -6.64 -21.30 -2.80
CA VAL A 135 -6.43 -20.02 -2.15
C VAL A 135 -7.74 -19.54 -1.55
N HIS A 136 -7.70 -19.17 -0.28
CA HIS A 136 -8.84 -18.65 0.47
C HIS A 136 -8.62 -17.18 0.83
N ASP A 137 -9.54 -16.31 0.42
CA ASP A 137 -9.55 -14.91 0.83
C ASP A 137 -10.25 -14.76 2.18
N VAL A 138 -9.53 -14.26 3.18
CA VAL A 138 -10.02 -13.99 4.52
C VAL A 138 -10.03 -12.49 4.75
N LEU A 139 -11.22 -11.90 4.74
CA LEU A 139 -11.40 -10.46 4.95
C LEU A 139 -11.39 -10.11 6.42
N LEU A 140 -10.50 -9.20 6.81
CA LEU A 140 -10.36 -8.69 8.16
C LEU A 140 -10.74 -7.20 8.24
N ASP A 141 -11.32 -6.79 9.36
CA ASP A 141 -11.65 -5.40 9.63
C ASP A 141 -10.61 -4.77 10.56
N LYS A 142 -9.99 -3.66 10.16
CA LYS A 142 -9.00 -2.95 10.98
C LYS A 142 -9.55 -2.40 12.31
N LYS A 143 -10.86 -2.25 12.41
CA LYS A 143 -11.51 -1.58 13.56
C LYS A 143 -12.22 -2.55 14.52
N ASP A 144 -12.38 -3.81 14.15
CA ASP A 144 -13.14 -4.79 14.95
C ASP A 144 -12.32 -6.07 15.17
N ALA A 145 -11.48 -6.04 16.22
CA ALA A 145 -10.65 -7.17 16.61
C ALA A 145 -11.48 -8.41 17.03
N ASP A 146 -12.66 -8.21 17.63
CA ASP A 146 -13.52 -9.32 18.03
C ASP A 146 -14.20 -9.99 16.83
N ALA A 147 -14.61 -9.20 15.83
CA ALA A 147 -15.09 -9.76 14.57
C ALA A 147 -13.98 -10.52 13.84
N ASN A 148 -12.75 -9.99 13.83
CA ASN A 148 -11.61 -10.67 13.25
C ASN A 148 -11.33 -12.01 13.93
N ARG A 149 -11.34 -12.05 15.26
CA ARG A 149 -11.18 -13.30 16.01
C ARG A 149 -12.22 -14.34 15.59
N ARG A 150 -13.51 -13.98 15.58
CA ARG A 150 -14.59 -14.89 15.17
C ARG A 150 -14.43 -15.37 13.72
N THR A 151 -13.95 -14.48 12.83
CA THR A 151 -13.70 -14.81 11.41
C THR A 151 -12.55 -15.82 11.29
N LEU A 152 -11.46 -15.61 12.02
CA LEU A 152 -10.30 -16.50 12.01
C LEU A 152 -10.63 -17.86 12.62
N ASP A 153 -11.31 -17.90 13.79
CA ASP A 153 -11.71 -19.14 14.43
C ASP A 153 -12.57 -19.98 13.48
N ARG A 154 -13.60 -19.36 12.87
CA ARG A 154 -14.46 -20.05 11.90
C ARG A 154 -13.69 -20.52 10.67
N PHE A 155 -12.79 -19.70 10.16
CA PHE A 155 -12.00 -20.05 8.98
C PHE A 155 -11.12 -21.29 9.27
N PHE A 156 -10.37 -21.31 10.35
CA PHE A 156 -9.48 -22.42 10.67
C PHE A 156 -10.25 -23.71 11.05
N ASP A 157 -11.45 -23.59 11.61
CA ASP A 157 -12.33 -24.73 11.84
C ASP A 157 -12.81 -25.36 10.51
N GLN A 158 -13.07 -24.53 9.49
CA GLN A 158 -13.58 -24.99 8.19
C GLN A 158 -12.47 -25.42 7.22
N CYS A 159 -11.29 -24.83 7.34
CA CYS A 159 -10.16 -25.02 6.41
C CYS A 159 -8.88 -25.45 7.16
N PRO A 160 -8.86 -26.64 7.79
CA PRO A 160 -7.70 -27.08 8.57
C PRO A 160 -6.45 -27.35 7.70
N GLN A 161 -6.57 -27.46 6.38
CA GLN A 161 -5.45 -27.59 5.45
C GLN A 161 -4.82 -26.24 5.07
N ALA A 162 -5.44 -25.12 5.41
CA ALA A 162 -4.90 -23.79 5.18
C ALA A 162 -3.80 -23.45 6.20
N VAL A 163 -2.66 -24.10 6.06
CA VAL A 163 -1.50 -23.99 6.97
C VAL A 163 -0.49 -22.94 6.54
N LEU A 164 -0.67 -22.37 5.35
CA LEU A 164 0.10 -21.23 4.86
C LEU A 164 -0.76 -19.98 4.92
N GLY A 165 -0.18 -18.88 5.36
CA GLY A 165 -0.88 -17.61 5.43
C GLY A 165 -0.02 -16.45 4.96
N VAL A 166 -0.62 -15.53 4.23
CA VAL A 166 0.01 -14.25 3.85
C VAL A 166 -0.88 -13.11 4.28
N VAL A 167 -0.30 -12.17 4.99
CA VAL A 167 -0.96 -10.95 5.41
C VAL A 167 -0.56 -9.83 4.46
N PHE A 168 -1.50 -9.38 3.63
CA PHE A 168 -1.35 -8.18 2.85
C PHE A 168 -1.96 -7.02 3.63
N ASN A 169 -1.15 -6.40 4.48
CA ASN A 169 -1.61 -5.33 5.35
C ASN A 169 -0.62 -4.19 5.49
N SER A 170 -1.11 -3.02 5.82
CA SER A 170 -0.33 -1.91 6.34
C SER A 170 -0.09 -2.08 7.85
N ARG A 171 0.89 -1.38 8.41
CA ARG A 171 1.44 -1.51 9.78
C ARG A 171 0.47 -1.50 10.98
N GLU A 172 -0.83 -1.57 10.78
CA GLU A 172 -1.85 -1.33 11.82
C GLU A 172 -2.72 -2.56 12.13
N LEU A 173 -2.16 -3.76 12.04
CA LEU A 173 -2.78 -4.96 12.63
C LEU A 173 -2.04 -5.36 13.88
#